data_b945e983315720044244771ee361ec1f
#
_entry.id   b945e983315720044244771ee361ec1f
#
_cell.length_a   1.000
_cell.length_b   1.000
_cell.length_c   1.000
_cell.angle_alpha   90.00
_cell.angle_beta   90.00
_cell.angle_gamma   90.00
#
_symmetry.space_group_name_H-M   'P 1'
#
loop_
_entity.id
_entity.type
_entity.pdbx_description
1 polymer ?
#
loop_
_entity_poly.entity_id
_entity_poly.type
_entity_poly.pdbx_seq_one_letter_code
_entity_poly.pdbx_strand_id
1 'polypeptide(L)'
;MAYYWTNAFDEKTGLLSEDSDYYEGENWNYSFRFIHDMVGRINLAGGEERFVELLDLFFGYQEPEEDQTVHRFEGLNNEPDMEAPYAYLWAGRHDRTAEVVRNVLKYQFTTGKGGLPGNDDSGGLSSWYVWSAIGLFPVTGLPIMLIGSPIFQISTLKLLSLIHISEPTRLV
;
A
#
# COMPACT_ATOMS: atom_id res chain seq x y z
N MET A 1 -22.43 -3.05 -6.37
CA MET A 1 -21.26 -2.19 -6.11
C MET A 1 -20.08 -2.49 -7.04
N ALA A 2 -19.78 -3.75 -7.37
CA ALA A 2 -18.70 -4.11 -8.32
C ALA A 2 -18.86 -3.47 -9.73
N TYR A 3 -20.07 -3.27 -10.20
CA TYR A 3 -20.34 -2.74 -11.54
C TYR A 3 -19.82 -1.31 -11.78
N TYR A 4 -19.80 -0.47 -10.74
CA TYR A 4 -19.29 0.91 -10.88
C TYR A 4 -17.77 0.97 -10.90
N TRP A 5 -17.10 0.02 -10.28
CA TRP A 5 -15.64 -0.07 -10.27
C TRP A 5 -15.08 -0.40 -11.65
N THR A 6 -15.66 -1.40 -12.32
CA THR A 6 -15.22 -1.81 -13.67
C THR A 6 -15.31 -0.68 -14.70
N ASN A 7 -16.28 0.21 -14.56
CA ASN A 7 -16.43 1.36 -15.45
C ASN A 7 -15.46 2.52 -15.16
N ALA A 8 -14.82 2.51 -13.99
CA ALA A 8 -13.83 3.52 -13.61
C ALA A 8 -12.41 3.15 -14.02
N PHE A 9 -12.18 1.90 -14.48
CA PHE A 9 -10.87 1.45 -14.95
C PHE A 9 -10.70 1.69 -16.46
N ASP A 10 -9.51 2.14 -16.82
CA ASP A 10 -9.04 2.12 -18.19
C ASP A 10 -8.33 0.78 -18.46
N GLU A 11 -8.94 -0.07 -19.29
CA GLU A 11 -8.39 -1.38 -19.64
C GLU A 11 -7.02 -1.30 -20.36
N LYS A 12 -6.70 -0.16 -21.01
CA LYS A 12 -5.44 0.01 -21.72
C LYS A 12 -4.29 0.25 -20.75
N THR A 13 -4.52 1.09 -19.76
CA THR A 13 -3.49 1.44 -18.76
C THR A 13 -3.47 0.45 -17.61
N GLY A 14 -4.59 -0.20 -17.30
CA GLY A 14 -4.76 -1.04 -16.11
C GLY A 14 -4.90 -0.23 -14.81
N LEU A 15 -5.13 1.06 -14.93
CA LEU A 15 -5.30 2.02 -13.84
C LEU A 15 -6.73 2.57 -13.81
N LEU A 16 -7.08 3.29 -12.77
CA LEU A 16 -8.27 4.12 -12.78
C LEU A 16 -8.14 5.21 -13.85
N SER A 17 -9.28 5.60 -14.44
CA SER A 17 -9.33 6.62 -15.49
C SER A 17 -8.78 7.96 -15.01
N GLU A 18 -7.97 8.61 -15.84
CA GLU A 18 -7.47 9.97 -15.59
C GLU A 18 -8.58 11.04 -15.65
N ASP A 19 -9.69 10.74 -16.32
CA ASP A 19 -10.81 11.68 -16.51
C ASP A 19 -11.72 11.83 -15.28
N SER A 20 -11.32 11.29 -14.13
CA SER A 20 -12.08 11.37 -12.88
C SER A 20 -11.47 12.40 -11.93
N ASP A 21 -12.34 13.07 -11.16
CA ASP A 21 -11.90 13.95 -10.08
C ASP A 21 -11.46 13.11 -8.87
N TYR A 22 -10.19 13.18 -8.53
CA TYR A 22 -9.62 12.56 -7.34
C TYR A 22 -9.40 13.60 -6.24
N TYR A 23 -9.80 13.26 -5.02
CA TYR A 23 -9.57 14.13 -3.87
C TYR A 23 -8.16 13.90 -3.31
N GLU A 24 -7.36 14.94 -3.29
CA GLU A 24 -5.99 14.93 -2.74
C GLU A 24 -5.10 13.81 -3.30
N GLY A 25 -5.17 13.58 -4.59
CA GLY A 25 -4.38 12.57 -5.29
C GLY A 25 -4.77 12.47 -6.76
N GLU A 26 -4.23 11.48 -7.42
CA GLU A 26 -4.43 11.21 -8.84
C GLU A 26 -4.83 9.75 -9.05
N ASN A 27 -5.09 9.37 -10.31
CA ASN A 27 -5.47 8.01 -10.66
C ASN A 27 -4.45 6.97 -10.17
N TRP A 28 -3.15 7.26 -10.21
CA TRP A 28 -2.10 6.37 -9.73
C TRP A 28 -2.22 6.07 -8.23
N ASN A 29 -2.37 7.09 -7.37
CA ASN A 29 -2.55 6.92 -5.93
C ASN A 29 -3.76 6.03 -5.61
N TYR A 30 -4.88 6.29 -6.28
CA TYR A 30 -6.13 5.57 -6.03
C TYR A 30 -6.17 4.17 -6.65
N SER A 31 -5.38 3.90 -7.69
CA SER A 31 -5.36 2.61 -8.38
C SER A 31 -4.81 1.46 -7.54
N PHE A 32 -4.02 1.76 -6.51
CA PHE A 32 -3.40 0.75 -5.64
C PHE A 32 -4.04 0.63 -4.26
N ARG A 33 -5.16 1.32 -4.03
CA ARG A 33 -5.95 1.15 -2.82
C ARG A 33 -6.64 -0.22 -2.81
N PHE A 34 -6.81 -0.73 -1.59
CA PHE A 34 -7.48 -2.02 -1.43
C PHE A 34 -8.98 -1.87 -1.66
N ILE A 35 -9.50 -2.81 -2.38
CA ILE A 35 -10.93 -2.99 -2.59
C ILE A 35 -11.34 -4.34 -2.03
N HIS A 36 -12.64 -4.56 -1.90
CA HIS A 36 -13.20 -5.82 -1.42
C HIS A 36 -12.87 -7.03 -2.31
N ASP A 37 -12.42 -6.81 -3.54
CA ASP A 37 -12.04 -7.84 -4.52
C ASP A 37 -10.69 -7.50 -5.17
N MET A 38 -9.61 -7.80 -4.48
CA MET A 38 -8.26 -7.57 -5.00
C MET A 38 -7.88 -8.51 -6.15
N VAL A 39 -8.46 -9.70 -6.19
CA VAL A 39 -8.27 -10.62 -7.33
C VAL A 39 -8.89 -10.01 -8.60
N GLY A 40 -10.11 -9.50 -8.49
CA GLY A 40 -10.75 -8.78 -9.60
C GLY A 40 -9.97 -7.54 -10.01
N ARG A 41 -9.41 -6.78 -9.04
CA ARG A 41 -8.57 -5.61 -9.31
C ARG A 41 -7.31 -5.97 -10.11
N ILE A 42 -6.62 -7.02 -9.72
CA ILE A 42 -5.41 -7.51 -10.41
C ILE A 42 -5.75 -7.98 -11.82
N ASN A 43 -6.88 -8.68 -12.00
CA ASN A 43 -7.35 -9.10 -13.32
C ASN A 43 -7.67 -7.90 -14.23
N LEU A 44 -8.27 -6.83 -13.69
CA LEU A 44 -8.52 -5.58 -14.43
C LEU A 44 -7.22 -4.87 -14.83
N ALA A 45 -6.15 -5.05 -14.09
CA ALA A 45 -4.83 -4.55 -14.48
C ALA A 45 -4.16 -5.37 -15.60
N GLY A 46 -4.70 -6.52 -15.95
CA GLY A 46 -4.11 -7.44 -16.92
C GLY A 46 -3.38 -8.64 -16.29
N GLY A 47 -3.58 -8.88 -14.99
CA GLY A 47 -2.98 -9.97 -14.24
C GLY A 47 -1.86 -9.55 -13.29
N GLU A 48 -1.32 -10.52 -12.55
CA GLU A 48 -0.35 -10.27 -11.48
C GLU A 48 0.93 -9.61 -11.99
N GLU A 49 1.49 -10.08 -13.10
CA GLU A 49 2.71 -9.53 -13.68
C GLU A 49 2.53 -8.04 -14.04
N ARG A 50 1.45 -7.71 -14.75
CA ARG A 50 1.15 -6.33 -15.12
C ARG A 50 0.87 -5.45 -13.91
N PHE A 51 0.17 -5.97 -12.91
CA PHE A 51 -0.08 -5.24 -11.67
C PHE A 51 1.23 -4.92 -10.92
N VAL A 52 2.19 -5.84 -10.90
CA VAL A 52 3.52 -5.62 -10.32
C VAL A 52 4.31 -4.60 -11.13
N GLU A 53 4.28 -4.65 -12.47
CA GLU A 53 4.92 -3.63 -13.32
C GLU A 53 4.41 -2.22 -13.03
N LEU A 54 3.08 -2.06 -12.89
CA LEU A 54 2.46 -0.78 -12.55
C LEU A 54 2.91 -0.28 -11.17
N LEU A 55 2.98 -1.17 -10.18
CA LEU A 55 3.53 -0.83 -8.87
C LEU A 55 5.02 -0.47 -8.94
N ASP A 56 5.82 -1.22 -9.72
CA ASP A 56 7.24 -0.94 -9.90
C ASP A 56 7.48 0.41 -10.61
N LEU A 57 6.62 0.79 -11.56
CA LEU A 57 6.59 2.13 -12.14
C LEU A 57 6.26 3.19 -11.08
N PHE A 58 5.21 2.96 -10.30
CA PHE A 58 4.76 3.89 -9.25
C PHE A 58 5.83 4.11 -8.18
N PHE A 59 6.49 3.05 -7.70
CA PHE A 59 7.54 3.15 -6.69
C PHE A 59 8.95 3.44 -7.25
N GLY A 60 9.11 3.59 -8.56
CA GLY A 60 10.37 3.96 -9.18
C GLY A 60 11.39 2.83 -9.30
N TYR A 61 10.95 1.58 -9.29
CA TYR A 61 11.79 0.42 -9.59
C TYR A 61 11.94 0.17 -11.09
N GLN A 62 11.06 0.76 -11.89
CA GLN A 62 11.07 0.68 -13.34
C GLN A 62 10.95 2.09 -13.92
N GLU A 63 11.67 2.36 -15.01
CA GLU A 63 11.50 3.59 -15.76
C GLU A 63 10.34 3.46 -16.75
N PRO A 64 9.54 4.53 -16.94
CA PRO A 64 8.46 4.53 -17.90
C PRO A 64 8.99 4.47 -19.34
N GLU A 65 8.16 3.97 -20.25
CA GLU A 65 8.39 4.11 -21.69
C GLU A 65 8.30 5.59 -22.11
N GLU A 66 8.84 5.93 -23.30
CA GLU A 66 9.02 7.31 -23.75
C GLU A 66 7.70 8.12 -23.76
N ASP A 67 6.58 7.47 -24.07
CA ASP A 67 5.25 8.10 -24.14
C ASP A 67 4.35 7.80 -22.92
N GLN A 68 4.90 7.17 -21.87
CA GLN A 68 4.15 6.78 -20.70
C GLN A 68 4.20 7.84 -19.61
N THR A 69 3.04 8.42 -19.27
CA THR A 69 2.90 9.29 -18.09
C THR A 69 2.79 8.45 -16.84
N VAL A 70 3.67 8.69 -15.87
CA VAL A 70 3.67 8.02 -14.56
C VAL A 70 3.70 9.06 -13.46
N HIS A 71 2.70 9.02 -12.58
CA HIS A 71 2.73 9.77 -11.34
C HIS A 71 3.33 8.89 -10.26
N ARG A 72 4.55 9.20 -9.86
CA ARG A 72 5.31 8.39 -8.92
C ARG A 72 4.87 8.63 -7.48
N PHE A 73 5.09 7.62 -6.67
CA PHE A 73 4.93 7.71 -5.23
C PHE A 73 5.85 8.81 -4.64
N GLU A 74 5.25 9.87 -4.14
CA GLU A 74 5.98 11.02 -3.58
C GLU A 74 6.26 10.86 -2.08
N GLY A 75 5.79 9.79 -1.49
CA GLY A 75 5.91 9.52 -0.06
C GLY A 75 4.57 9.24 0.58
N LEU A 76 4.61 8.79 1.82
CA LEU A 76 3.41 8.52 2.62
C LEU A 76 2.86 9.82 3.20
N ASN A 77 2.47 10.75 2.34
CA ASN A 77 2.07 12.09 2.73
C ASN A 77 0.55 12.23 2.93
N ASN A 78 -0.24 11.29 2.42
CA ASN A 78 -1.69 11.31 2.50
C ASN A 78 -2.31 9.90 2.49
N GLU A 79 -3.58 9.78 2.86
CA GLU A 79 -4.32 8.51 2.99
C GLU A 79 -4.37 7.68 1.70
N PRO A 80 -4.50 8.25 0.48
CA PRO A 80 -4.50 7.45 -0.75
C PRO A 80 -3.30 6.52 -0.89
N ASP A 81 -2.15 6.89 -0.33
CA ASP A 81 -0.89 6.16 -0.48
C ASP A 81 -0.63 5.12 0.63
N MET A 82 -1.47 5.07 1.68
CA MET A 82 -1.22 4.20 2.84
C MET A 82 -1.28 2.71 2.52
N GLU A 83 -2.08 2.30 1.54
CA GLU A 83 -2.28 0.90 1.17
C GLU A 83 -1.31 0.45 0.08
N ALA A 84 -0.86 1.36 -0.79
CA ALA A 84 -0.03 1.04 -1.95
C ALA A 84 1.24 0.23 -1.62
N PRO A 85 2.02 0.51 -0.54
CA PRO A 85 3.18 -0.31 -0.17
C PRO A 85 2.85 -1.78 0.11
N TYR A 86 1.61 -2.07 0.49
CA TYR A 86 1.13 -3.42 0.79
C TYR A 86 0.43 -4.08 -0.40
N ALA A 87 0.17 -3.36 -1.48
CA ALA A 87 -0.51 -3.88 -2.66
C ALA A 87 0.25 -5.02 -3.32
N TYR A 88 1.57 -5.00 -3.27
CA TYR A 88 2.43 -6.08 -3.78
C TYR A 88 2.14 -7.46 -3.16
N LEU A 89 1.66 -7.52 -1.91
CA LEU A 89 1.33 -8.79 -1.24
C LEU A 89 0.23 -9.56 -1.97
N TRP A 90 -0.70 -8.85 -2.56
CA TRP A 90 -1.81 -9.44 -3.31
C TRP A 90 -1.37 -10.07 -4.64
N ALA A 91 -0.19 -9.68 -5.13
CA ALA A 91 0.47 -10.23 -6.33
C ALA A 91 1.72 -11.08 -5.97
N GLY A 92 1.81 -11.58 -4.73
CA GLY A 92 2.87 -12.49 -4.29
C GLY A 92 4.27 -11.89 -4.12
N ARG A 93 4.41 -10.55 -4.19
CA ARG A 93 5.71 -9.85 -4.08
C ARG A 93 5.97 -9.30 -2.68
N HIS A 94 6.13 -10.20 -1.73
CA HIS A 94 6.44 -9.87 -0.32
C HIS A 94 7.78 -9.13 -0.18
N ASP A 95 8.75 -9.43 -1.02
CA ASP A 95 10.05 -8.77 -1.11
C ASP A 95 9.90 -7.26 -1.37
N ARG A 96 9.06 -6.88 -2.32
CA ARG A 96 8.79 -5.47 -2.66
C ARG A 96 8.08 -4.74 -1.52
N THR A 97 7.05 -5.35 -0.93
CA THR A 97 6.41 -4.77 0.26
C THR A 97 7.42 -4.53 1.38
N ALA A 98 8.28 -5.52 1.67
CA ALA A 98 9.29 -5.39 2.72
C ALA A 98 10.25 -4.24 2.46
N GLU A 99 10.72 -4.09 1.22
CA GLU A 99 11.64 -3.03 0.82
C GLU A 99 10.99 -1.65 0.92
N VAL A 100 9.81 -1.47 0.30
CA VAL A 100 9.10 -0.18 0.31
C VAL A 100 8.74 0.23 1.73
N VAL A 101 8.10 -0.64 2.51
CA VAL A 101 7.69 -0.34 3.89
C VAL A 101 8.88 0.02 4.77
N ARG A 102 9.99 -0.72 4.68
CA ARG A 102 11.20 -0.40 5.46
C ARG A 102 11.84 0.91 5.05
N ASN A 103 11.84 1.25 3.76
CA ASN A 103 12.35 2.52 3.28
C ASN A 103 11.48 3.69 3.77
N VAL A 104 10.15 3.56 3.69
CA VAL A 104 9.23 4.57 4.24
C VAL A 104 9.45 4.76 5.74
N LEU A 105 9.47 3.68 6.54
CA LEU A 105 9.71 3.76 7.98
C LEU A 105 11.04 4.42 8.33
N LYS A 106 12.08 4.17 7.55
CA LYS A 106 13.44 4.66 7.82
C LYS A 106 13.67 6.10 7.41
N TYR A 107 13.10 6.51 6.27
CA TYR A 107 13.49 7.77 5.64
C TYR A 107 12.40 8.85 5.68
N GLN A 108 11.14 8.48 5.89
CA GLN A 108 10.05 9.45 5.88
C GLN A 108 9.54 9.81 7.28
N PHE A 109 9.75 8.95 8.27
CA PHE A 109 9.40 9.25 9.66
C PHE A 109 10.64 9.64 10.44
N THR A 110 10.55 10.76 11.17
CA THR A 110 11.65 11.28 12.00
C THR A 110 11.15 11.67 13.39
N THR A 111 12.03 12.21 14.23
CA THR A 111 11.67 12.70 15.55
C THR A 111 11.41 14.22 15.56
N GLY A 112 10.60 14.68 16.50
CA GLY A 112 10.35 16.10 16.72
C GLY A 112 9.20 16.68 15.89
N LYS A 113 9.12 18.00 15.83
CA LYS A 113 8.12 18.72 15.04
C LYS A 113 8.39 18.47 13.54
N GLY A 114 7.36 18.06 12.80
CA GLY A 114 7.52 17.67 11.40
C GLY A 114 8.10 16.26 11.21
N GLY A 115 8.03 15.40 12.23
CA GLY A 115 8.48 14.03 12.16
C GLY A 115 7.59 13.08 11.37
N LEU A 116 6.39 13.52 10.99
CA LEU A 116 5.48 12.81 10.10
C LEU A 116 5.64 13.32 8.66
N PRO A 117 5.52 12.44 7.66
CA PRO A 117 5.72 12.80 6.26
C PRO A 117 4.61 13.68 5.66
N GLY A 118 3.46 13.80 6.33
CA GLY A 118 2.31 14.56 5.87
C GLY A 118 1.29 14.80 6.96
N ASN A 119 0.04 14.99 6.57
CA ASN A 119 -1.08 15.20 7.50
C ASN A 119 -1.39 13.89 8.25
N ASP A 120 -1.47 13.97 9.56
CA ASP A 120 -1.81 12.82 10.43
C ASP A 120 -3.32 12.76 10.71
N ASP A 121 -4.12 12.86 9.70
CA ASP A 121 -5.56 12.95 9.80
C ASP A 121 -6.14 11.76 10.58
N SER A 122 -6.80 12.09 11.68
CA SER A 122 -7.32 11.08 12.64
C SER A 122 -6.27 10.08 13.15
N GLY A 123 -4.99 10.42 13.10
CA GLY A 123 -3.88 9.55 13.50
C GLY A 123 -3.51 8.50 12.45
N GLY A 124 -3.86 8.73 11.18
CA GLY A 124 -3.64 7.77 10.10
C GLY A 124 -2.18 7.42 9.89
N LEU A 125 -1.31 8.42 9.72
CA LEU A 125 0.13 8.20 9.53
C LEU A 125 0.81 7.62 10.77
N SER A 126 0.44 8.08 11.96
CA SER A 126 0.92 7.53 13.23
C SER A 126 0.53 6.06 13.38
N SER A 127 -0.71 5.71 13.04
CA SER A 127 -1.20 4.32 13.05
C SER A 127 -0.47 3.47 12.03
N TRP A 128 -0.27 3.99 10.82
CA TRP A 128 0.47 3.32 9.76
C TRP A 128 1.90 2.98 10.21
N TYR A 129 2.59 3.95 10.84
CA TYR A 129 3.93 3.72 11.38
C TYR A 129 3.94 2.58 12.40
N VAL A 130 3.04 2.60 13.37
CA VAL A 130 2.99 1.58 14.44
C VAL A 130 2.69 0.20 13.87
N TRP A 131 1.67 0.08 13.02
CA TRP A 131 1.32 -1.19 12.40
C TRP A 131 2.44 -1.74 11.53
N SER A 132 3.03 -0.91 10.69
CA SER A 132 4.14 -1.30 9.82
C SER A 132 5.39 -1.68 10.61
N ALA A 133 5.70 -0.96 11.69
CA ALA A 133 6.84 -1.27 12.56
C ALA A 133 6.72 -2.63 13.25
N ILE A 134 5.53 -3.04 13.65
CA ILE A 134 5.28 -4.38 14.22
C ILE A 134 5.12 -5.47 13.16
N GLY A 135 5.05 -5.10 11.88
CA GLY A 135 4.98 -6.03 10.75
C GLY A 135 3.60 -6.54 10.42
N LEU A 136 2.56 -5.83 10.80
CA LEU A 136 1.17 -6.14 10.50
C LEU A 136 0.51 -4.96 9.81
N PHE A 137 -0.49 -5.23 8.96
CA PHE A 137 -1.30 -4.18 8.35
C PHE A 137 -2.77 -4.61 8.29
N PRO A 138 -3.67 -3.94 9.03
CA PRO A 138 -5.09 -4.26 9.02
C PRO A 138 -5.73 -3.77 7.71
N VAL A 139 -6.45 -4.64 7.04
CA VAL A 139 -7.24 -4.26 5.86
C VAL A 139 -8.56 -3.67 6.32
N THR A 140 -8.76 -2.38 6.08
CA THR A 140 -9.95 -1.64 6.50
C THR A 140 -11.23 -2.29 5.98
N GLY A 141 -12.17 -2.55 6.88
CA GLY A 141 -13.48 -3.13 6.53
C GLY A 141 -13.49 -4.65 6.33
N LEU A 142 -12.34 -5.32 6.42
CA LEU A 142 -12.22 -6.77 6.29
C LEU A 142 -11.55 -7.37 7.54
N PRO A 143 -11.89 -8.61 7.93
CA PRO A 143 -11.23 -9.32 9.02
C PRO A 143 -9.90 -9.94 8.54
N ILE A 144 -9.09 -9.13 7.88
CA ILE A 144 -7.81 -9.54 7.28
C ILE A 144 -6.70 -8.69 7.87
N MET A 145 -5.60 -9.36 8.24
CA MET A 145 -4.36 -8.75 8.67
C MET A 145 -3.26 -9.21 7.72
N LEU A 146 -2.67 -8.29 6.99
CA LEU A 146 -1.52 -8.58 6.13
C LEU A 146 -0.26 -8.67 6.98
N ILE A 147 0.63 -9.59 6.62
CA ILE A 147 1.94 -9.75 7.26
C ILE A 147 2.97 -9.00 6.42
N GLY A 148 3.52 -7.95 7.01
CA GLY A 148 4.57 -7.14 6.43
C GLY A 148 5.97 -7.51 6.92
N SER A 149 6.88 -6.53 6.95
CA SER A 149 8.27 -6.70 7.37
C SER A 149 8.56 -5.90 8.65
N PRO A 150 8.45 -6.51 9.85
CA PRO A 150 8.66 -5.82 11.10
C PRO A 150 10.09 -5.28 11.24
N ILE A 151 10.24 -4.18 12.00
CA ILE A 151 11.57 -3.67 12.38
C ILE A 151 12.08 -4.32 13.66
N PHE A 152 11.22 -5.02 14.41
CA PHE A 152 11.55 -5.70 15.65
C PHE A 152 11.76 -7.19 15.40
N GLN A 153 12.68 -7.80 16.14
CA GLN A 153 12.89 -9.27 16.08
C GLN A 153 11.72 -10.05 16.66
N ILE A 154 11.05 -9.49 17.64
CA ILE A 154 9.88 -10.08 18.30
C ILE A 154 8.88 -8.95 18.55
N SER A 155 7.65 -9.15 18.14
CA SER A 155 6.52 -8.28 18.46
C SER A 155 5.43 -9.10 19.14
N THR A 156 4.94 -8.62 20.28
CA THR A 156 3.82 -9.27 21.00
C THR A 156 2.66 -8.30 21.09
N LEU A 157 1.53 -8.69 20.52
CA LEU A 157 0.30 -7.92 20.59
C LEU A 157 -0.66 -8.55 21.61
N LYS A 158 -0.98 -7.82 22.68
CA LYS A 158 -1.95 -8.25 23.68
C LYS A 158 -3.30 -7.59 23.39
N LEU A 159 -4.24 -8.36 22.91
CA LEU A 159 -5.60 -7.89 22.65
C LEU A 159 -6.45 -7.98 23.92
N LEU A 160 -7.49 -7.14 24.02
CA LEU A 160 -8.44 -7.13 25.14
C LEU A 160 -9.29 -8.41 25.25
N SER A 161 -9.44 -9.16 24.16
CA SER A 161 -9.97 -10.52 24.16
C SER A 161 -8.83 -11.52 24.41
N LEU A 162 -9.08 -12.62 25.09
CA LEU A 162 -8.13 -13.66 25.52
C LEU A 162 -7.30 -14.33 24.40
N ILE A 163 -7.16 -13.70 23.24
CA ILE A 163 -6.38 -14.20 22.11
C ILE A 163 -5.00 -13.55 22.15
N HIS A 164 -3.97 -14.37 22.38
CA HIS A 164 -2.58 -13.99 22.19
C HIS A 164 -2.12 -14.42 20.81
N ILE A 165 -1.70 -13.47 19.97
CA ILE A 165 -0.98 -13.77 18.74
C ILE A 165 0.48 -13.40 19.01
N SER A 166 1.35 -14.40 19.08
CA SER A 166 2.79 -14.22 19.11
C SER A 166 3.38 -15.01 17.93
N GLU A 167 3.98 -14.32 16.99
CA GLU A 167 4.74 -14.98 15.94
C GLU A 167 6.19 -14.48 15.93
N PRO A 168 7.18 -15.39 16.01
CA PRO A 168 8.56 -15.04 15.74
C PRO A 168 8.73 -14.90 14.22
N THR A 169 8.89 -13.67 13.74
CA THR A 169 9.25 -13.43 12.35
C THR A 169 10.72 -13.73 12.15
N ARG A 170 11.05 -14.92 11.67
CA ARG A 170 12.33 -15.17 11.02
C ARG A 170 12.21 -14.71 9.57
N LEU A 171 12.88 -13.62 9.25
CA LEU A 171 13.25 -13.32 7.88
C LEU A 171 14.30 -14.35 7.44
N VAL A 172 13.94 -15.18 6.48
CA VAL A 172 14.88 -16.01 5.75
C VAL A 172 15.33 -15.21 4.54
#